data_c9b131abe51bd7607feece9704a2fe26
#
_entry.id   c9b131abe51bd7607feece9704a2fe26
#
_cell.length_a   1.000
_cell.length_b   1.000
_cell.length_c   1.000
_cell.angle_alpha   90.00
_cell.angle_beta   90.00
_cell.angle_gamma   90.00
#
_symmetry.space_group_name_H-M   'P 1'
#
loop_
_entity.id
_entity.type
_entity.pdbx_description
1 polymer ?
#
loop_
_entity_poly.entity_id
_entity_poly.type
_entity_poly.pdbx_seq_one_letter_code
_entity_poly.pdbx_strand_id
1 'polypeptide(L)'
;MKEMEELTSCKTAIDNCKTSGTFAIAHLYKEEKAMDMHIHDCYEIYYSICGGKQFLIDNCFYTIAPGDLFIINQYESHKLTQIDNSVHERIVLSVAPDFMKLISTKETDLSFCFTHRSAPFSHKLSLNKEQQKRFLYYINKITSAEGFAHDITEYAAFMELMVML
;
A
#
# COMPACT_ATOMS: atom_id res chain seq x y z
N MET A 1 -19.26 10.61 7.49
CA MET A 1 -18.24 10.23 6.49
C MET A 1 -16.97 10.92 6.95
N LYS A 2 -16.05 10.17 7.59
CA LYS A 2 -14.74 10.70 7.95
C LYS A 2 -14.05 11.02 6.64
N GLU A 3 -13.80 12.30 6.34
CA GLU A 3 -12.93 12.64 5.22
C GLU A 3 -11.61 11.93 5.46
N MET A 4 -11.18 11.07 4.53
CA MET A 4 -9.82 10.55 4.57
C MET A 4 -8.90 11.76 4.68
N GLU A 5 -8.11 11.84 5.76
CA GLU A 5 -7.08 12.86 5.85
C GLU A 5 -6.27 12.79 4.57
N GLU A 6 -6.32 13.84 3.77
CA GLU A 6 -5.47 14.01 2.61
C GLU A 6 -4.04 14.10 3.11
N LEU A 7 -3.41 12.94 3.30
CA LEU A 7 -2.00 12.90 3.65
C LEU A 7 -1.22 13.48 2.47
N THR A 8 -0.55 14.58 2.72
CA THR A 8 0.09 15.40 1.70
C THR A 8 1.31 14.75 1.04
N SER A 9 1.78 13.59 1.54
CA SER A 9 2.90 12.86 0.97
C SER A 9 3.01 11.44 1.51
N CYS A 10 3.72 10.56 0.78
CA CYS A 10 4.10 9.24 1.26
C CYS A 10 4.90 9.31 2.57
N LYS A 11 5.73 10.34 2.76
CA LYS A 11 6.49 10.56 4.00
C LYS A 11 5.56 10.69 5.20
N THR A 12 4.49 11.46 5.10
CA THR A 12 3.51 11.62 6.20
C THR A 12 2.85 10.28 6.54
N ALA A 13 2.53 9.44 5.54
CA ALA A 13 1.99 8.11 5.79
C ALA A 13 2.99 7.21 6.53
N ILE A 14 4.26 7.24 6.15
CA ILE A 14 5.33 6.49 6.82
C ILE A 14 5.49 6.96 8.27
N ASP A 15 5.52 8.27 8.51
CA ASP A 15 5.65 8.83 9.85
C ASP A 15 4.45 8.47 10.74
N ASN A 16 3.23 8.47 10.20
CA ASN A 16 2.03 8.03 10.90
C ASN A 16 2.07 6.53 11.23
N CYS A 17 2.51 5.70 10.28
CA CYS A 17 2.70 4.27 10.50
C CYS A 17 3.69 3.99 11.63
N LYS A 18 4.83 4.70 11.66
CA LYS A 18 5.84 4.59 12.72
C LYS A 18 5.30 5.04 14.08
N THR A 19 4.54 6.12 14.10
CA THR A 19 3.97 6.65 15.34
C THR A 19 2.90 5.73 15.92
N SER A 20 2.02 5.19 15.08
CA SER A 20 0.98 4.24 15.50
C SER A 20 1.54 2.85 15.83
N GLY A 21 2.65 2.47 15.21
CA GLY A 21 3.22 1.12 15.29
C GLY A 21 2.36 0.04 14.61
N THR A 22 1.39 0.44 13.78
CA THR A 22 0.46 -0.47 13.10
C THR A 22 0.51 -0.28 11.59
N PHE A 23 -0.41 0.46 11.02
CA PHE A 23 -0.43 0.81 9.61
C PHE A 23 -1.03 2.20 9.41
N ALA A 24 -0.74 2.79 8.26
CA ALA A 24 -1.36 4.02 7.80
C ALA A 24 -1.79 3.91 6.35
N ILE A 25 -2.93 4.50 6.01
CA ILE A 25 -3.47 4.53 4.65
C ILE A 25 -3.49 5.98 4.18
N ALA A 26 -2.89 6.22 3.03
CA ALA A 26 -2.92 7.50 2.34
C ALA A 26 -3.64 7.37 1.00
N HIS A 27 -4.57 8.27 0.73
CA HIS A 27 -5.12 8.50 -0.60
C HIS A 27 -4.48 9.74 -1.17
N LEU A 28 -3.61 9.58 -2.14
CA LEU A 28 -2.80 10.64 -2.71
C LEU A 28 -3.34 11.03 -4.08
N TYR A 29 -3.63 12.32 -4.22
CA TYR A 29 -4.21 12.89 -5.42
C TYR A 29 -3.38 14.12 -5.81
N LYS A 30 -2.31 13.92 -6.60
CA LYS A 30 -1.40 15.00 -6.99
C LYS A 30 -0.82 14.78 -8.38
N GLU A 31 -0.57 15.90 -9.06
CA GLU A 31 0.42 15.99 -10.11
C GLU A 31 1.82 15.93 -9.47
N GLU A 32 2.50 14.82 -9.60
CA GLU A 32 3.92 14.72 -9.23
C GLU A 32 4.77 14.71 -10.50
N LYS A 33 5.75 15.60 -10.57
CA LYS A 33 6.64 15.68 -11.73
C LYS A 33 7.77 14.65 -11.67
N ALA A 34 8.20 14.30 -10.49
CA ALA A 34 9.20 13.26 -10.21
C ALA A 34 9.18 12.90 -8.72
N MET A 35 9.64 11.71 -8.41
CA MET A 35 9.87 11.24 -7.05
C MET A 35 11.33 10.83 -6.92
N ASP A 36 11.99 11.27 -5.86
CA ASP A 36 13.34 10.83 -5.56
C ASP A 36 13.39 9.37 -5.15
N MET A 37 14.49 8.70 -5.46
CA MET A 37 14.75 7.35 -4.97
C MET A 37 14.74 7.38 -3.44
N HIS A 38 13.95 6.52 -2.82
CA HIS A 38 13.89 6.41 -1.36
C HIS A 38 13.78 4.96 -0.91
N ILE A 39 14.05 4.77 0.37
CA ILE A 39 13.89 3.51 1.11
C ILE A 39 13.24 3.83 2.45
N HIS A 40 12.54 2.87 3.01
CA HIS A 40 11.99 2.95 4.37
C HIS A 40 11.95 1.59 5.04
N ASP A 41 11.70 1.59 6.35
CA ASP A 41 11.71 0.41 7.22
C ASP A 41 10.33 -0.21 7.45
N CYS A 42 9.30 0.27 6.77
CA CYS A 42 7.97 -0.34 6.74
C CYS A 42 7.73 -1.08 5.43
N TYR A 43 6.76 -1.99 5.42
CA TYR A 43 6.19 -2.54 4.20
C TYR A 43 5.34 -1.49 3.50
N GLU A 44 5.27 -1.55 2.18
CA GLU A 44 4.39 -0.68 1.41
C GLU A 44 3.52 -1.48 0.43
N ILE A 45 2.25 -1.12 0.36
CA ILE A 45 1.33 -1.54 -0.69
C ILE A 45 0.93 -0.27 -1.44
N TYR A 46 1.27 -0.22 -2.71
CA TYR A 46 0.89 0.86 -3.61
C TYR A 46 -0.17 0.37 -4.58
N TYR A 47 -1.32 1.03 -4.63
CA TYR A 47 -2.40 0.73 -5.58
C TYR A 47 -2.65 1.91 -6.50
N SER A 48 -2.58 1.68 -7.83
CA SER A 48 -2.81 2.71 -8.85
C SER A 48 -4.30 2.85 -9.15
N ILE A 49 -4.86 4.03 -8.95
CA ILE A 49 -6.21 4.38 -9.41
C ILE A 49 -6.13 4.95 -10.82
N CYS A 50 -5.28 5.96 -11.03
CA CYS A 50 -5.00 6.49 -12.36
C CYS A 50 -3.66 7.25 -12.40
N GLY A 51 -3.16 7.51 -13.60
CA GLY A 51 -1.89 8.22 -13.81
C GLY A 51 -0.67 7.37 -13.45
N GLY A 52 0.50 8.00 -13.52
CA GLY A 52 1.78 7.32 -13.40
C GLY A 52 2.07 6.45 -14.63
N LYS A 53 3.34 6.31 -15.02
CA LYS A 53 3.72 5.49 -16.17
C LYS A 53 4.64 4.36 -15.83
N GLN A 54 5.60 4.64 -14.96
CA GLN A 54 6.65 3.68 -14.67
C GLN A 54 7.12 3.76 -13.22
N PHE A 55 7.28 2.60 -12.61
CA PHE A 55 7.83 2.42 -11.28
C PHE A 55 9.14 1.66 -11.38
N LEU A 56 10.17 2.15 -10.74
CA LEU A 56 11.42 1.44 -10.50
C LEU A 56 11.41 0.95 -9.05
N ILE A 57 11.50 -0.36 -8.86
CA ILE A 57 11.65 -0.99 -7.55
C ILE A 57 12.91 -1.85 -7.61
N ASP A 58 13.88 -1.54 -6.76
CA ASP A 58 15.25 -2.04 -6.86
C ASP A 58 15.81 -1.88 -8.29
N ASN A 59 16.05 -2.97 -8.99
CA ASN A 59 16.56 -2.96 -10.37
C ASN A 59 15.49 -3.32 -11.41
N CYS A 60 14.21 -3.35 -11.01
CA CYS A 60 13.12 -3.76 -11.88
C CYS A 60 12.23 -2.58 -12.28
N PHE A 61 12.04 -2.38 -13.58
CA PHE A 61 11.10 -1.41 -14.12
C PHE A 61 9.74 -2.04 -14.37
N TYR A 62 8.69 -1.37 -13.92
CA TYR A 62 7.31 -1.78 -14.09
C TYR A 62 6.50 -0.67 -14.74
N THR A 63 5.77 -1.00 -15.80
CA THR A 63 4.70 -0.10 -16.31
C THR A 63 3.54 -0.10 -15.34
N ILE A 64 2.96 1.06 -15.08
CA ILE A 64 1.81 1.23 -14.21
C ILE A 64 0.55 1.38 -15.06
N ALA A 65 -0.50 0.65 -14.70
CA ALA A 65 -1.83 0.79 -15.24
C ALA A 65 -2.87 0.91 -14.09
N PRO A 66 -4.05 1.50 -14.33
CA PRO A 66 -5.12 1.51 -13.34
C PRO A 66 -5.50 0.10 -12.88
N GLY A 67 -5.53 -0.11 -11.57
CA GLY A 67 -5.78 -1.41 -10.95
C GLY A 67 -4.54 -2.26 -10.69
N ASP A 68 -3.35 -1.77 -11.04
CA ASP A 68 -2.10 -2.40 -10.64
C ASP A 68 -1.81 -2.14 -9.16
N LEU A 69 -1.32 -3.17 -8.49
CA LEU A 69 -0.89 -3.13 -7.11
C LEU A 69 0.57 -3.55 -7.02
N PHE A 70 1.35 -2.84 -6.22
CA PHE A 70 2.75 -3.15 -5.98
C PHE A 70 2.99 -3.45 -4.51
N ILE A 71 3.76 -4.50 -4.26
CA ILE A 71 4.13 -4.95 -2.92
C ILE A 71 5.62 -4.73 -2.74
N ILE A 72 5.98 -3.86 -1.81
CA ILE A 72 7.35 -3.40 -1.56
C ILE A 72 7.75 -3.80 -0.15
N ASN A 73 8.87 -4.50 -0.03
CA ASN A 73 9.43 -4.92 1.25
C ASN A 73 10.21 -3.78 1.91
N GLN A 74 10.56 -3.97 3.19
CA GLN A 74 11.48 -3.09 3.89
C GLN A 74 12.78 -2.92 3.11
N TYR A 75 13.29 -1.70 3.06
CA TYR A 75 14.58 -1.34 2.46
C TYR A 75 14.73 -1.64 0.96
N GLU A 76 13.66 -2.02 0.27
CA GLU A 76 13.65 -2.05 -1.21
C GLU A 76 13.60 -0.62 -1.73
N SER A 77 14.61 -0.23 -2.52
CA SER A 77 14.69 1.11 -3.10
C SER A 77 13.64 1.28 -4.19
N HIS A 78 12.90 2.38 -4.16
CA HIS A 78 11.86 2.58 -5.16
C HIS A 78 11.60 4.06 -5.48
N LYS A 79 11.10 4.30 -6.70
CA LYS A 79 10.62 5.61 -7.17
C LYS A 79 9.73 5.50 -8.39
N LEU A 80 8.86 6.47 -8.56
CA LEU A 80 8.20 6.72 -9.85
C LEU A 80 9.21 7.40 -10.79
N THR A 81 9.46 6.80 -11.95
CA THR A 81 10.48 7.28 -12.91
C THR A 81 9.88 8.11 -14.01
N GLN A 82 8.64 7.84 -14.38
CA GLN A 82 7.89 8.60 -15.37
C GLN A 82 6.49 8.85 -14.84
N ILE A 83 6.13 10.13 -14.77
CA ILE A 83 4.81 10.60 -14.39
C ILE A 83 4.36 11.48 -15.56
N ASP A 84 3.19 11.17 -16.11
CA ASP A 84 2.61 12.03 -17.14
C ASP A 84 2.00 13.29 -16.51
N ASN A 85 1.59 14.24 -17.35
CA ASN A 85 0.95 15.47 -16.89
C ASN A 85 -0.51 15.26 -16.45
N SER A 86 -0.96 14.00 -16.34
CA SER A 86 -2.28 13.65 -15.83
C SER A 86 -2.28 13.59 -14.30
N VAL A 87 -3.47 13.68 -13.75
CA VAL A 87 -3.66 13.46 -12.32
C VAL A 87 -3.16 12.06 -11.95
N HIS A 88 -2.29 11.99 -10.97
CA HIS A 88 -1.77 10.74 -10.44
C HIS A 88 -2.48 10.43 -9.12
N GLU A 89 -3.47 9.56 -9.19
CA GLU A 89 -4.27 9.13 -8.05
C GLU A 89 -3.88 7.72 -7.62
N ARG A 90 -3.59 7.55 -6.34
CA ARG A 90 -3.11 6.29 -5.77
C ARG A 90 -3.49 6.14 -4.31
N ILE A 91 -3.58 4.91 -3.86
CA ILE A 91 -3.69 4.54 -2.44
C ILE A 91 -2.38 3.90 -2.03
N VAL A 92 -1.80 4.37 -0.92
CA VAL A 92 -0.57 3.82 -0.34
C VAL A 92 -0.84 3.38 1.09
N LEU A 93 -0.53 2.13 1.40
CA LEU A 93 -0.55 1.59 2.74
C LEU A 93 0.90 1.42 3.20
N SER A 94 1.25 2.05 4.31
CA SER A 94 2.50 1.80 5.02
C SER A 94 2.20 0.91 6.22
N VAL A 95 2.94 -0.19 6.40
CA VAL A 95 2.64 -1.21 7.41
C VAL A 95 3.87 -1.52 8.25
N ALA A 96 3.72 -1.43 9.57
CA ALA A 96 4.79 -1.73 10.51
C ALA A 96 5.07 -3.25 10.55
N PRO A 97 6.33 -3.69 10.38
CA PRO A 97 6.66 -5.11 10.37
C PRO A 97 6.32 -5.85 11.67
N ASP A 98 6.46 -5.17 12.81
CA ASP A 98 6.11 -5.78 14.10
C ASP A 98 4.60 -5.95 14.27
N PHE A 99 3.79 -5.07 13.67
CA PHE A 99 2.35 -5.26 13.61
C PHE A 99 1.99 -6.49 12.77
N MET A 100 2.63 -6.69 11.63
CA MET A 100 2.40 -7.90 10.81
C MET A 100 2.72 -9.18 11.57
N LYS A 101 3.79 -9.20 12.36
CA LYS A 101 4.12 -10.33 13.23
C LYS A 101 3.06 -10.55 14.31
N LEU A 102 2.55 -9.45 14.89
CA LEU A 102 1.54 -9.51 15.95
C LEU A 102 0.21 -10.12 15.47
N ILE A 103 -0.23 -9.80 14.25
CA ILE A 103 -1.49 -10.27 13.68
C ILE A 103 -1.37 -11.60 12.91
N SER A 104 -0.15 -12.09 12.69
CA SER A 104 0.12 -13.41 12.11
C SER A 104 -0.10 -14.53 13.13
N THR A 105 -0.36 -15.74 12.64
CA THR A 105 -0.53 -16.94 13.46
C THR A 105 0.63 -17.90 13.26
N LYS A 106 0.66 -19.01 14.01
CA LYS A 106 1.65 -20.07 13.80
C LYS A 106 1.54 -20.76 12.43
N GLU A 107 0.36 -20.72 11.83
CA GLU A 107 0.06 -21.38 10.55
C GLU A 107 0.12 -20.41 9.38
N THR A 108 -0.11 -19.11 9.63
CA THR A 108 -0.21 -18.09 8.58
C THR A 108 0.64 -16.88 8.90
N ASP A 109 1.67 -16.66 8.11
CA ASP A 109 2.46 -15.44 8.11
C ASP A 109 1.85 -14.43 7.12
N LEU A 110 1.19 -13.41 7.62
CA LEU A 110 0.58 -12.37 6.79
C LEU A 110 1.61 -11.45 6.10
N SER A 111 2.88 -11.50 6.51
CA SER A 111 3.96 -10.78 5.82
C SER A 111 4.51 -11.53 4.60
N PHE A 112 3.99 -12.73 4.31
CA PHE A 112 4.50 -13.61 3.25
C PHE A 112 4.60 -12.91 1.89
N CYS A 113 3.58 -12.12 1.51
CA CYS A 113 3.57 -11.39 0.23
C CYS A 113 4.71 -10.36 0.11
N PHE A 114 5.24 -9.85 1.23
CA PHE A 114 6.37 -8.92 1.24
C PHE A 114 7.72 -9.63 1.29
N THR A 115 7.81 -10.74 2.01
CA THR A 115 9.08 -11.39 2.36
C THR A 115 9.46 -12.52 1.41
N HIS A 116 8.47 -13.15 0.75
CA HIS A 116 8.72 -14.27 -0.14
C HIS A 116 9.19 -13.77 -1.51
N ARG A 117 10.46 -14.03 -1.82
CA ARG A 117 11.16 -13.54 -3.02
C ARG A 117 11.71 -14.69 -3.89
N SER A 118 11.05 -15.84 -3.90
CA SER A 118 11.43 -16.94 -4.79
C SER A 118 11.03 -16.67 -6.25
N ALA A 119 11.89 -17.04 -7.19
CA ALA A 119 11.60 -16.87 -8.61
C ALA A 119 10.50 -17.86 -9.08
N PRO A 120 9.59 -17.44 -10.00
CA PRO A 120 9.51 -16.10 -10.59
C PRO A 120 8.80 -15.12 -9.66
N PHE A 121 9.50 -14.07 -9.24
CA PHE A 121 8.94 -13.03 -8.37
C PHE A 121 8.65 -11.75 -9.16
N SER A 122 7.55 -11.09 -8.83
CA SER A 122 7.21 -9.75 -9.31
C SER A 122 6.64 -8.92 -8.18
N HIS A 123 7.11 -7.69 -8.03
CA HIS A 123 6.49 -6.72 -7.11
C HIS A 123 5.08 -6.33 -7.54
N LYS A 124 4.76 -6.52 -8.82
CA LYS A 124 3.51 -6.08 -9.44
C LYS A 124 2.47 -7.19 -9.48
N LEU A 125 1.28 -6.88 -9.02
CA LEU A 125 0.05 -7.65 -9.18
C LEU A 125 -0.94 -6.85 -10.00
N SER A 126 -1.39 -7.38 -11.14
CA SER A 126 -2.45 -6.75 -11.94
C SER A 126 -3.79 -7.32 -11.52
N LEU A 127 -4.53 -6.55 -10.71
CA LEU A 127 -5.81 -7.00 -10.18
C LEU A 127 -6.90 -6.98 -11.25
N ASN A 128 -7.67 -8.07 -11.37
CA ASN A 128 -8.88 -8.08 -12.18
C ASN A 128 -9.98 -7.22 -11.54
N LYS A 129 -11.06 -6.96 -12.25
CA LYS A 129 -12.13 -6.06 -11.80
C LYS A 129 -12.78 -6.47 -10.47
N GLU A 130 -12.92 -7.75 -10.20
CA GLU A 130 -13.46 -8.26 -8.94
C GLU A 130 -12.48 -8.06 -7.79
N GLN A 131 -11.20 -8.34 -8.01
CA GLN A 131 -10.14 -8.10 -7.03
C GLN A 131 -9.99 -6.59 -6.71
N GLN A 132 -10.09 -5.72 -7.72
CA GLN A 132 -10.09 -4.26 -7.52
C GLN A 132 -11.24 -3.82 -6.62
N LYS A 133 -12.46 -4.32 -6.87
CA LYS A 133 -13.64 -4.03 -6.03
C LYS A 133 -13.45 -4.50 -4.58
N ARG A 134 -12.91 -5.70 -4.40
CA ARG A 134 -12.63 -6.23 -3.06
C ARG A 134 -11.57 -5.42 -2.33
N PHE A 135 -10.48 -5.06 -3.00
CA PHE A 135 -9.45 -4.19 -2.45
C PHE A 135 -10.05 -2.87 -1.96
N LEU A 136 -10.76 -2.15 -2.83
CA LEU A 136 -11.39 -0.88 -2.49
C LEU A 136 -12.47 -1.01 -1.41
N TYR A 137 -13.18 -2.14 -1.36
CA TYR A 137 -14.12 -2.43 -0.29
C TYR A 137 -13.43 -2.49 1.09
N TYR A 138 -12.28 -3.18 1.20
CA TYR A 138 -11.54 -3.24 2.45
C TYR A 138 -10.94 -1.90 2.83
N ILE A 139 -10.39 -1.17 1.87
CA ILE A 139 -9.90 0.20 2.10
C ILE A 139 -11.02 1.07 2.68
N ASN A 140 -12.19 1.07 2.06
CA ASN A 140 -13.33 1.82 2.55
C ASN A 140 -13.80 1.35 3.94
N LYS A 141 -13.84 0.06 4.19
CA LYS A 141 -14.22 -0.52 5.49
C LYS A 141 -13.26 -0.09 6.61
N ILE A 142 -11.97 0.01 6.32
CA ILE A 142 -10.96 0.51 7.26
C ILE A 142 -11.14 2.00 7.49
N THR A 143 -11.18 2.80 6.43
CA THR A 143 -11.17 4.26 6.52
C THR A 143 -12.50 4.86 6.99
N SER A 144 -13.61 4.12 6.90
CA SER A 144 -14.92 4.54 7.38
C SER A 144 -15.30 4.01 8.78
N ALA A 145 -14.40 3.25 9.42
CA ALA A 145 -14.66 2.72 10.75
C ALA A 145 -14.79 3.84 11.79
N GLU A 146 -15.89 3.85 12.55
CA GLU A 146 -16.19 4.90 13.52
C GLU A 146 -16.82 4.29 14.79
N GLY A 147 -16.81 5.06 15.87
CA GLY A 147 -17.51 4.73 17.10
C GLY A 147 -16.81 3.68 17.96
N PHE A 148 -17.58 2.95 18.75
CA PHE A 148 -17.06 1.91 19.65
C PHE A 148 -16.40 0.78 18.86
N ALA A 149 -15.20 0.36 19.27
CA ALA A 149 -14.42 -0.71 18.66
C ALA A 149 -14.04 -0.45 17.18
N HIS A 150 -13.92 0.81 16.75
CA HIS A 150 -13.47 1.16 15.39
C HIS A 150 -12.10 0.55 15.07
N ASP A 151 -11.18 0.56 16.02
CA ASP A 151 -9.84 -0.03 15.93
C ASP A 151 -9.88 -1.54 15.64
N ILE A 152 -10.77 -2.27 16.31
CA ILE A 152 -10.97 -3.71 16.05
C ILE A 152 -11.53 -3.93 14.63
N THR A 153 -12.45 -3.08 14.19
CA THR A 153 -12.99 -3.14 12.83
C THR A 153 -11.92 -2.85 11.77
N GLU A 154 -11.07 -1.86 12.01
CA GLU A 154 -9.94 -1.52 11.16
C GLU A 154 -8.96 -2.71 11.04
N TYR A 155 -8.56 -3.30 12.17
CA TYR A 155 -7.63 -4.43 12.19
C TYR A 155 -8.21 -5.68 11.51
N ALA A 156 -9.46 -6.01 11.78
CA ALA A 156 -10.13 -7.14 11.14
C ALA A 156 -10.19 -6.96 9.61
N ALA A 157 -10.60 -5.77 9.15
CA ALA A 157 -10.66 -5.47 7.73
C ALA A 157 -9.26 -5.46 7.07
N PHE A 158 -8.23 -4.98 7.78
CA PHE A 158 -6.85 -5.04 7.32
C PHE A 158 -6.36 -6.50 7.20
N MET A 159 -6.64 -7.36 8.18
CA MET A 159 -6.30 -8.78 8.11
C MET A 159 -6.98 -9.47 6.92
N GLU A 160 -8.27 -9.20 6.69
CA GLU A 160 -9.01 -9.70 5.52
C GLU A 160 -8.39 -9.23 4.20
N LEU A 161 -7.93 -7.96 4.15
CA LEU A 161 -7.19 -7.42 3.00
C LEU A 161 -5.89 -8.19 2.76
N MET A 162 -5.11 -8.44 3.81
CA MET A 162 -3.84 -9.16 3.70
C MET A 162 -4.02 -10.63 3.27
N VAL A 163 -5.10 -11.28 3.68
CA VAL A 163 -5.44 -12.65 3.22
C VAL A 163 -5.82 -12.67 1.73
N MET A 164 -6.30 -11.55 1.18
CA MET A 164 -6.63 -11.44 -0.24
C MET A 164 -5.38 -11.33 -1.13
N LEU A 165 -4.30 -10.75 -0.61
CA LEU A 165 -3.04 -10.50 -1.34
C LEU A 165 -2.09 -11.69 -1.31
#